data_af43b0b9fac585bf5eb8270b952ea0ad
#
_entry.id   af43b0b9fac585bf5eb8270b952ea0ad
#
_cell.length_a   1.000
_cell.length_b   1.000
_cell.length_c   1.000
_cell.angle_alpha   90.00
_cell.angle_beta   90.00
_cell.angle_gamma   90.00
#
_symmetry.space_group_name_H-M   'P 1'
#
loop_
_entity.id
_entity.type
_entity.pdbx_description
1 polymer ?
#
loop_
_entity_poly.entity_id
_entity_poly.type
_entity_poly.pdbx_seq_one_letter_code
_entity_poly.pdbx_strand_id
1 'polypeptide(L)'
;VYDQSFELIHGTIAVARAFDDKAGAYAILEATRRLAEARTKDASPLQAKVIGVATTQEEIGTRGAITAAFSENPDFAIAVDVGHATDSPNCDNRKYGKFIQGGGPIICKGPNINPIVFKKLKALAEANDIPYQVEADARPTGTDARVIQVAQSGIATGLLSIPLRYMHTPSEMVDLEDIENTVKLLVAFAQSLKAGDNGIW
;
A
#
# COMPACT_ATOMS: atom_id res chain seq x y z
N VAL A 1 -15.80 7.13 -24.99
CA VAL A 1 -15.77 6.43 -23.69
C VAL A 1 -15.43 4.98 -23.97
N TYR A 2 -14.40 4.45 -23.33
CA TYR A 2 -14.06 3.02 -23.42
C TYR A 2 -15.03 2.26 -22.53
N ASP A 3 -15.69 1.28 -23.11
CA ASP A 3 -16.60 0.37 -22.42
C ASP A 3 -15.80 -0.85 -21.95
N GLN A 4 -15.05 -0.66 -20.85
CA GLN A 4 -14.34 -1.73 -20.17
C GLN A 4 -15.11 -2.12 -18.93
N SER A 5 -15.71 -3.29 -18.96
CA SER A 5 -16.35 -3.92 -17.79
C SER A 5 -15.30 -4.57 -16.89
N PHE A 6 -15.71 -4.91 -15.67
CA PHE A 6 -14.90 -5.76 -14.79
C PHE A 6 -14.98 -7.21 -15.28
N GLU A 7 -13.83 -7.80 -15.51
CA GLU A 7 -13.72 -9.20 -15.94
C GLU A 7 -12.72 -9.95 -15.06
N LEU A 8 -13.04 -11.19 -14.75
CA LEU A 8 -12.11 -12.12 -14.12
C LEU A 8 -11.54 -13.06 -15.17
N ILE A 9 -10.22 -13.11 -15.26
CA ILE A 9 -9.50 -14.04 -16.12
C ILE A 9 -8.56 -14.88 -15.26
N HIS A 10 -8.38 -16.14 -15.60
CA HIS A 10 -7.48 -17.07 -14.86
C HIS A 10 -7.66 -17.06 -13.33
N GLY A 11 -8.90 -17.11 -12.86
CA GLY A 11 -9.24 -17.27 -11.46
C GLY A 11 -9.18 -15.97 -10.65
N THR A 12 -8.00 -15.47 -10.33
CA THR A 12 -7.80 -14.30 -9.45
C THR A 12 -7.43 -13.02 -10.19
N ILE A 13 -7.06 -13.11 -11.45
CA ILE A 13 -6.69 -11.93 -12.24
C ILE A 13 -7.94 -11.16 -12.68
N ALA A 14 -8.05 -9.93 -12.23
CA ALA A 14 -9.10 -9.00 -12.60
C ALA A 14 -8.61 -7.99 -13.63
N VAL A 15 -9.46 -7.68 -14.61
CA VAL A 15 -9.22 -6.65 -15.62
C VAL A 15 -10.34 -5.62 -15.52
N ALA A 16 -10.00 -4.37 -15.37
CA ALA A 16 -10.92 -3.24 -15.38
C ALA A 16 -10.13 -1.94 -15.53
N ARG A 17 -10.83 -0.83 -15.58
CA ARG A 17 -10.23 0.50 -15.50
C ARG A 17 -10.14 0.98 -14.05
N ALA A 18 -9.14 1.82 -13.77
CA ALA A 18 -8.99 2.56 -12.52
C ALA A 18 -8.85 1.64 -11.28
N PHE A 19 -8.10 0.54 -11.42
CA PHE A 19 -7.51 -0.11 -10.26
C PHE A 19 -6.49 0.82 -9.58
N ASP A 20 -5.90 1.70 -10.35
CA ASP A 20 -5.17 2.87 -9.92
C ASP A 20 -6.14 4.03 -9.55
N ASP A 21 -6.31 4.42 -8.23
CA ASP A 21 -5.93 3.53 -7.12
C ASP A 21 -7.16 3.14 -6.29
N LYS A 22 -8.16 2.53 -6.96
CA LYS A 22 -9.29 1.94 -6.23
C LYS A 22 -8.89 0.65 -5.50
N ALA A 23 -7.83 -0.02 -5.96
CA ALA A 23 -7.32 -1.23 -5.31
C ALA A 23 -6.74 -0.90 -3.92
N GLY A 24 -5.93 0.15 -3.80
CA GLY A 24 -5.42 0.63 -2.53
C GLY A 24 -6.51 1.19 -1.63
N ALA A 25 -7.45 1.98 -2.19
CA ALA A 25 -8.60 2.47 -1.42
C ALA A 25 -9.42 1.33 -0.82
N TYR A 26 -9.68 0.26 -1.60
CA TYR A 26 -10.34 -0.95 -1.10
C TYR A 26 -9.51 -1.64 -0.01
N ALA A 27 -8.20 -1.79 -0.22
CA ALA A 27 -7.33 -2.44 0.75
C ALA A 27 -7.33 -1.72 2.11
N ILE A 28 -7.28 -0.39 2.11
CA ILE A 28 -7.36 0.43 3.32
C ILE A 28 -8.73 0.26 4.02
N LEU A 29 -9.81 0.33 3.26
CA LEU A 29 -11.17 0.19 3.80
C LEU A 29 -11.37 -1.20 4.42
N GLU A 30 -10.96 -2.24 3.73
CA GLU A 30 -11.10 -3.63 4.17
C GLU A 30 -10.21 -3.93 5.39
N ALA A 31 -8.97 -3.42 5.42
CA ALA A 31 -8.11 -3.54 6.59
C ALA A 31 -8.74 -2.85 7.82
N THR A 32 -9.27 -1.64 7.65
CA THR A 32 -9.95 -0.91 8.71
C THR A 32 -11.18 -1.66 9.23
N ARG A 33 -11.97 -2.25 8.31
CA ARG A 33 -13.13 -3.08 8.66
C ARG A 33 -12.72 -4.30 9.49
N ARG A 34 -11.66 -5.03 9.08
CA ARG A 34 -11.15 -6.20 9.81
C ARG A 34 -10.65 -5.85 11.19
N LEU A 35 -9.95 -4.73 11.32
CA LEU A 35 -9.47 -4.25 12.63
C LEU A 35 -10.63 -3.88 13.54
N ALA A 36 -11.67 -3.24 13.03
CA ALA A 36 -12.88 -2.93 13.79
C ALA A 36 -13.62 -4.20 14.27
N GLU A 37 -13.74 -5.22 13.42
CA GLU A 37 -14.34 -6.50 13.80
C GLU A 37 -13.50 -7.27 14.82
N ALA A 38 -12.17 -7.30 14.66
CA ALA A 38 -11.26 -7.93 15.62
C ALA A 38 -11.40 -7.30 17.01
N ARG A 39 -11.52 -5.99 17.08
CA ARG A 39 -11.72 -5.26 18.34
C ARG A 39 -12.97 -5.68 19.09
N THR A 40 -14.03 -6.09 18.39
CA THR A 40 -15.29 -6.53 19.02
C THR A 40 -15.24 -7.98 19.49
N LYS A 41 -14.34 -8.79 18.94
CA LYS A 41 -14.27 -10.25 19.18
C LYS A 41 -13.16 -10.66 20.14
N ASP A 42 -12.13 -9.83 20.31
CA ASP A 42 -10.93 -10.18 21.05
C ASP A 42 -10.79 -9.34 22.34
N ALA A 43 -10.32 -10.02 23.41
CA ALA A 43 -9.98 -9.38 24.67
C ALA A 43 -8.63 -8.60 24.61
N SER A 44 -7.89 -8.70 23.50
CA SER A 44 -6.63 -7.97 23.30
C SER A 44 -6.89 -6.70 22.50
N PRO A 45 -7.02 -5.53 23.12
CA PRO A 45 -7.38 -4.31 22.43
C PRO A 45 -6.25 -3.87 21.48
N LEU A 46 -6.60 -3.47 20.28
CA LEU A 46 -5.72 -2.71 19.40
C LEU A 46 -5.19 -1.49 20.16
N GLN A 47 -3.86 -1.36 20.29
CA GLN A 47 -3.24 -0.30 21.08
C GLN A 47 -3.07 1.01 20.31
N ALA A 48 -3.23 0.97 18.99
CA ALA A 48 -3.14 2.12 18.11
C ALA A 48 -4.54 2.61 17.67
N LYS A 49 -4.70 3.93 17.53
CA LYS A 49 -5.81 4.52 16.78
C LYS A 49 -5.48 4.36 15.30
N VAL A 50 -6.33 3.70 14.55
CA VAL A 50 -6.19 3.53 13.09
C VAL A 50 -7.18 4.42 12.37
N ILE A 51 -6.69 5.15 11.37
CA ILE A 51 -7.46 6.05 10.53
C ILE A 51 -7.25 5.62 9.09
N GLY A 52 -8.29 5.12 8.44
CA GLY A 52 -8.29 4.88 7.00
C GLY A 52 -8.64 6.16 6.25
N VAL A 53 -7.83 6.57 5.31
CA VAL A 53 -8.02 7.79 4.51
C VAL A 53 -8.01 7.43 3.03
N ALA A 54 -9.07 7.75 2.31
CA ALA A 54 -9.09 7.77 0.86
C ALA A 54 -8.78 9.19 0.40
N THR A 55 -7.56 9.40 -0.07
CA THR A 55 -7.08 10.71 -0.50
C THR A 55 -7.68 11.11 -1.83
N THR A 56 -7.85 12.39 -2.06
CA THR A 56 -8.29 12.94 -3.34
C THR A 56 -7.12 13.58 -4.08
N GLN A 57 -7.19 13.57 -5.42
CA GLN A 57 -6.26 14.30 -6.28
C GLN A 57 -4.79 13.87 -6.13
N GLU A 58 -4.56 12.57 -5.94
CA GLU A 58 -3.20 12.02 -5.95
C GLU A 58 -2.54 12.27 -7.31
N GLU A 59 -3.18 11.86 -8.40
CA GLU A 59 -2.75 11.92 -9.80
C GLU A 59 -2.39 13.32 -10.33
N ILE A 60 -2.81 14.35 -9.64
CA ILE A 60 -2.56 15.74 -10.01
C ILE A 60 -1.79 16.51 -8.93
N GLY A 61 -1.05 15.80 -8.08
CA GLY A 61 -0.12 16.37 -7.12
C GLY A 61 -0.40 16.07 -5.66
N THR A 62 -0.86 14.86 -5.32
CA THR A 62 -0.93 14.31 -3.95
C THR A 62 -1.64 15.22 -2.93
N ARG A 63 -2.64 15.99 -3.38
CA ARG A 63 -3.20 17.11 -2.61
C ARG A 63 -3.98 16.68 -1.38
N GLY A 64 -4.75 15.59 -1.50
CA GLY A 64 -5.51 15.04 -0.40
C GLY A 64 -4.62 14.52 0.72
N ALA A 65 -3.51 13.88 0.37
CA ALA A 65 -2.54 13.39 1.35
C ALA A 65 -1.85 14.52 2.12
N ILE A 66 -1.54 15.64 1.46
CA ILE A 66 -0.95 16.82 2.12
C ILE A 66 -1.87 17.30 3.24
N THR A 67 -3.15 17.50 2.94
CA THR A 67 -4.11 18.04 3.91
C THR A 67 -4.46 17.03 4.99
N ALA A 68 -4.65 15.76 4.63
CA ALA A 68 -4.97 14.70 5.59
C ALA A 68 -3.82 14.44 6.57
N ALA A 69 -2.59 14.32 6.08
CA ALA A 69 -1.42 14.12 6.93
C ALA A 69 -1.19 15.31 7.88
N PHE A 70 -1.44 16.53 7.41
CA PHE A 70 -1.34 17.72 8.27
C PHE A 70 -2.40 17.72 9.37
N SER A 71 -3.64 17.37 9.03
CA SER A 71 -4.78 17.42 9.96
C SER A 71 -4.71 16.31 11.01
N GLU A 72 -4.42 15.09 10.59
CA GLU A 72 -4.41 13.93 11.50
C GLU A 72 -3.11 13.77 12.28
N ASN A 73 -1.98 14.25 11.74
CA ASN A 73 -0.65 14.20 12.35
C ASN A 73 -0.35 12.86 13.05
N PRO A 74 -0.37 11.75 12.33
CA PRO A 74 -0.15 10.43 12.93
C PRO A 74 1.32 10.17 13.25
N ASP A 75 1.61 9.25 14.19
CA ASP A 75 2.97 8.79 14.47
C ASP A 75 3.52 7.94 13.31
N PHE A 76 2.65 7.17 12.66
CA PHE A 76 2.96 6.32 11.51
C PHE A 76 1.96 6.53 10.39
N ALA A 77 2.42 6.42 9.16
CA ALA A 77 1.57 6.34 7.99
C ALA A 77 2.03 5.22 7.04
N ILE A 78 1.08 4.52 6.46
CA ILE A 78 1.32 3.61 5.35
C ILE A 78 0.52 4.13 4.17
N ALA A 79 1.21 4.63 3.15
CA ALA A 79 0.58 4.87 1.87
C ALA A 79 0.36 3.52 1.17
N VAL A 80 -0.78 3.37 0.52
CA VAL A 80 -1.08 2.23 -0.32
C VAL A 80 -1.39 2.77 -1.70
N ASP A 81 -0.72 2.23 -2.69
CA ASP A 81 -0.83 2.63 -4.07
C ASP A 81 -0.70 1.39 -4.97
N VAL A 82 -0.74 1.55 -6.26
CA VAL A 82 -0.36 0.51 -7.19
C VAL A 82 1.11 0.68 -7.62
N GLY A 83 1.74 -0.40 -8.08
CA GLY A 83 3.10 -0.41 -8.57
C GLY A 83 3.21 -1.17 -9.88
N HIS A 84 4.12 -0.78 -10.76
CA HIS A 84 4.28 -1.44 -12.05
C HIS A 84 4.70 -2.90 -11.89
N ALA A 85 3.82 -3.84 -12.26
CA ALA A 85 4.22 -5.22 -12.49
C ALA A 85 5.09 -5.29 -13.75
N THR A 86 6.24 -5.95 -13.65
CA THR A 86 7.25 -6.02 -14.73
C THR A 86 7.30 -7.38 -15.41
N ASP A 87 6.33 -8.23 -15.14
CA ASP A 87 6.16 -9.56 -15.73
C ASP A 87 5.34 -9.54 -17.03
N SER A 88 5.11 -8.35 -17.58
CA SER A 88 4.51 -8.17 -18.91
C SER A 88 5.54 -8.31 -20.04
N PRO A 89 5.13 -8.69 -21.25
CA PRO A 89 6.01 -8.74 -22.41
C PRO A 89 6.75 -7.40 -22.64
N ASN A 90 8.02 -7.48 -23.05
CA ASN A 90 8.87 -6.32 -23.36
C ASN A 90 9.27 -5.43 -22.17
N CYS A 91 9.10 -5.88 -20.93
CA CYS A 91 9.63 -5.18 -19.78
C CYS A 91 11.09 -5.60 -19.51
N ASP A 92 11.99 -4.63 -19.37
CA ASP A 92 13.38 -4.90 -19.02
C ASP A 92 13.56 -5.01 -17.49
N ASN A 93 13.47 -6.22 -17.00
CA ASN A 93 13.60 -6.51 -15.56
C ASN A 93 14.99 -6.16 -14.99
N ARG A 94 16.03 -5.99 -15.82
CA ARG A 94 17.34 -5.54 -15.36
C ARG A 94 17.36 -4.05 -15.06
N LYS A 95 16.48 -3.30 -15.72
CA LYS A 95 16.36 -1.85 -15.52
C LYS A 95 15.36 -1.50 -14.41
N TYR A 96 14.23 -2.20 -14.35
CA TYR A 96 13.11 -1.83 -13.50
C TYR A 96 12.92 -2.73 -12.26
N GLY A 97 13.69 -3.81 -12.15
CA GLY A 97 13.43 -4.87 -11.17
C GLY A 97 12.42 -5.89 -11.68
N LYS A 98 12.21 -6.95 -10.91
CA LYS A 98 11.25 -8.00 -11.25
C LYS A 98 10.13 -7.99 -10.23
N PHE A 99 8.97 -7.50 -10.65
CA PHE A 99 7.73 -7.46 -9.88
C PHE A 99 6.65 -8.21 -10.64
N ILE A 100 6.03 -9.19 -10.00
CA ILE A 100 5.06 -10.08 -10.63
C ILE A 100 3.69 -9.95 -9.97
N GLN A 101 2.64 -10.10 -10.75
CA GLN A 101 1.30 -10.30 -10.22
C GLN A 101 1.22 -11.65 -9.51
N GLY A 102 0.48 -11.74 -8.39
CA GLY A 102 0.44 -12.92 -7.53
C GLY A 102 1.67 -13.07 -6.62
N GLY A 103 2.63 -12.12 -6.67
CA GLY A 103 3.82 -12.12 -5.82
C GLY A 103 3.65 -11.45 -4.47
N GLY A 104 2.46 -10.96 -4.16
CA GLY A 104 2.16 -10.17 -2.97
C GLY A 104 2.51 -8.69 -3.14
N PRO A 105 2.17 -7.85 -2.14
CA PRO A 105 2.47 -6.43 -2.17
C PRO A 105 3.96 -6.15 -2.30
N ILE A 106 4.28 -5.07 -2.96
CA ILE A 106 5.63 -4.54 -3.08
C ILE A 106 5.88 -3.61 -1.88
N ILE A 107 6.81 -3.96 -1.00
CA ILE A 107 7.25 -3.12 0.10
C ILE A 107 8.34 -2.20 -0.42
N CYS A 108 8.09 -0.91 -0.45
CA CYS A 108 9.04 0.06 -0.99
C CYS A 108 10.14 0.41 0.03
N LYS A 109 11.36 0.58 -0.48
CA LYS A 109 12.53 1.11 0.23
C LYS A 109 13.11 2.27 -0.56
N GLY A 110 13.22 3.42 0.06
CA GLY A 110 13.70 4.61 -0.64
C GLY A 110 13.95 5.79 0.30
N PRO A 111 14.38 6.93 -0.25
CA PRO A 111 14.78 8.10 0.55
C PRO A 111 13.62 8.75 1.32
N ASN A 112 12.38 8.55 0.89
CA ASN A 112 11.17 9.04 1.56
C ASN A 112 10.43 7.96 2.37
N ILE A 113 11.05 6.79 2.55
CA ILE A 113 10.48 5.68 3.33
C ILE A 113 11.26 5.54 4.63
N ASN A 114 10.54 5.53 5.74
CA ASN A 114 11.14 5.32 7.05
C ASN A 114 11.70 3.88 7.15
N PRO A 115 13.00 3.71 7.45
CA PRO A 115 13.62 2.39 7.45
C PRO A 115 13.15 1.49 8.60
N ILE A 116 12.61 2.05 9.70
CA ILE A 116 12.00 1.26 10.77
C ILE A 116 10.69 0.67 10.26
N VAL A 117 9.85 1.48 9.62
CA VAL A 117 8.59 1.05 9.02
C VAL A 117 8.84 -0.02 7.95
N PHE A 118 9.81 0.21 7.05
CA PHE A 118 10.20 -0.78 6.05
C PHE A 118 10.60 -2.12 6.68
N LYS A 119 11.49 -2.10 7.68
CA LYS A 119 11.94 -3.31 8.37
C LYS A 119 10.79 -4.02 9.07
N LYS A 120 9.90 -3.27 9.71
CA LYS A 120 8.73 -3.80 10.42
C LYS A 120 7.74 -4.46 9.46
N LEU A 121 7.41 -3.81 8.33
CA LEU A 121 6.56 -4.40 7.29
C LEU A 121 7.12 -5.71 6.77
N LYS A 122 8.43 -5.73 6.42
CA LYS A 122 9.11 -6.93 5.95
C LYS A 122 9.06 -8.06 6.99
N ALA A 123 9.41 -7.77 8.24
CA ALA A 123 9.40 -8.77 9.30
C ALA A 123 7.99 -9.32 9.57
N LEU A 124 6.96 -8.48 9.47
CA LEU A 124 5.57 -8.91 9.63
C LEU A 124 5.08 -9.76 8.45
N ALA A 125 5.50 -9.46 7.23
CA ALA A 125 5.20 -10.31 6.09
C ALA A 125 5.80 -11.71 6.27
N GLU A 126 7.08 -11.79 6.68
CA GLU A 126 7.76 -13.05 6.98
C GLU A 126 7.11 -13.83 8.13
N ALA A 127 6.76 -13.15 9.22
CA ALA A 127 6.18 -13.79 10.41
C ALA A 127 4.74 -14.30 10.20
N ASN A 128 4.03 -13.79 9.20
CA ASN A 128 2.64 -14.17 8.91
C ASN A 128 2.51 -14.94 7.58
N ASP A 129 3.62 -15.42 7.00
CA ASP A 129 3.64 -16.15 5.72
C ASP A 129 2.92 -15.39 4.59
N ILE A 130 3.01 -14.04 4.60
CA ILE A 130 2.44 -13.19 3.55
C ILE A 130 3.49 -13.06 2.45
N PRO A 131 3.20 -13.46 1.21
CA PRO A 131 4.10 -13.22 0.10
C PRO A 131 4.30 -11.72 -0.10
N TYR A 132 5.51 -11.30 -0.41
CA TYR A 132 5.84 -9.90 -0.66
C TYR A 132 7.01 -9.77 -1.61
N GLN A 133 7.13 -8.59 -2.19
CA GLN A 133 8.24 -8.20 -3.05
C GLN A 133 8.89 -6.94 -2.48
N VAL A 134 10.12 -6.63 -2.85
CA VAL A 134 10.82 -5.43 -2.36
C VAL A 134 11.28 -4.61 -3.54
N GLU A 135 10.83 -3.36 -3.58
CA GLU A 135 11.33 -2.35 -4.51
C GLU A 135 12.29 -1.40 -3.78
N ALA A 136 13.43 -1.14 -4.40
CA ALA A 136 14.38 -0.13 -3.90
C ALA A 136 14.50 0.99 -4.93
N ASP A 137 14.07 2.18 -4.56
CA ASP A 137 14.20 3.37 -5.39
C ASP A 137 15.24 4.34 -4.79
N ALA A 138 16.06 4.92 -5.65
CA ALA A 138 17.04 5.94 -5.28
C ALA A 138 16.45 7.36 -5.21
N ARG A 139 15.20 7.52 -5.67
CA ARG A 139 14.46 8.78 -5.70
C ARG A 139 13.21 8.69 -4.83
N PRO A 140 12.68 9.83 -4.38
CA PRO A 140 11.36 9.83 -3.75
C PRO A 140 10.29 9.31 -4.73
N THR A 141 9.40 8.46 -4.21
CA THR A 141 8.32 7.86 -5.00
C THR A 141 7.34 8.94 -5.51
N GLY A 142 6.62 8.63 -6.58
CA GLY A 142 5.58 9.51 -7.13
C GLY A 142 4.24 9.45 -6.38
N THR A 143 4.18 8.79 -5.22
CA THR A 143 2.96 8.47 -4.47
C THR A 143 2.72 9.44 -3.31
N ASP A 144 1.58 9.30 -2.65
CA ASP A 144 1.22 10.04 -1.43
C ASP A 144 2.28 9.95 -0.32
N ALA A 145 3.05 8.85 -0.24
CA ALA A 145 4.14 8.69 0.73
C ALA A 145 5.16 9.84 0.69
N ARG A 146 5.36 10.43 -0.49
CA ARG A 146 6.31 11.52 -0.71
C ARG A 146 5.96 12.77 0.12
N VAL A 147 4.70 13.09 0.23
CA VAL A 147 4.23 14.31 0.90
C VAL A 147 3.88 14.05 2.36
N ILE A 148 3.42 12.84 2.68
CA ILE A 148 3.08 12.47 4.04
C ILE A 148 4.32 12.54 4.94
N GLN A 149 5.46 12.01 4.50
CA GLN A 149 6.68 11.93 5.30
C GLN A 149 7.26 13.30 5.72
N VAL A 150 6.92 14.37 5.03
CA VAL A 150 7.38 15.74 5.36
C VAL A 150 6.29 16.58 6.00
N ALA A 151 5.11 16.02 6.29
CA ALA A 151 4.04 16.77 6.94
C ALA A 151 4.38 17.04 8.41
N GLN A 152 3.97 18.21 8.91
CA GLN A 152 4.21 18.65 10.29
C GLN A 152 5.72 18.60 10.66
N SER A 153 6.08 17.86 11.71
CA SER A 153 7.47 17.63 12.13
C SER A 153 8.11 16.41 11.50
N GLY A 154 7.43 15.79 10.55
CA GLY A 154 7.79 14.52 9.90
C GLY A 154 6.98 13.35 10.44
N ILE A 155 6.49 12.50 9.54
CA ILE A 155 5.71 11.31 9.85
C ILE A 155 6.49 10.07 9.41
N ALA A 156 6.59 9.05 10.27
CA ALA A 156 7.23 7.79 9.95
C ALA A 156 6.40 7.03 8.90
N THR A 157 6.79 7.15 7.62
CA THR A 157 5.98 6.72 6.48
C THR A 157 6.54 5.47 5.81
N GLY A 158 5.66 4.51 5.53
CA GLY A 158 5.87 3.36 4.67
C GLY A 158 5.06 3.46 3.38
N LEU A 159 5.39 2.61 2.41
CA LEU A 159 4.64 2.45 1.17
C LEU A 159 4.51 0.98 0.83
N LEU A 160 3.28 0.57 0.55
CA LEU A 160 2.92 -0.71 -0.06
C LEU A 160 2.34 -0.44 -1.44
N SER A 161 2.87 -1.10 -2.45
CA SER A 161 2.34 -1.00 -3.81
C SER A 161 1.76 -2.34 -4.25
N ILE A 162 0.55 -2.32 -4.81
CA ILE A 162 -0.12 -3.50 -5.36
C ILE A 162 0.36 -3.68 -6.81
N PRO A 163 0.94 -4.85 -7.18
CA PRO A 163 1.42 -5.06 -8.54
C PRO A 163 0.32 -4.89 -9.57
N LEU A 164 0.47 -3.93 -10.47
CA LEU A 164 -0.51 -3.61 -11.51
C LEU A 164 0.14 -3.64 -12.89
N ARG A 165 -0.49 -4.32 -13.86
CA ARG A 165 -0.12 -4.21 -15.26
C ARG A 165 -0.95 -3.18 -15.97
N TYR A 166 -0.35 -2.52 -16.97
CA TYR A 166 -1.02 -1.57 -17.85
C TYR A 166 -1.61 -0.35 -17.11
N MET A 167 -0.93 0.08 -16.04
CA MET A 167 -1.26 1.29 -15.28
C MET A 167 -1.51 2.48 -16.21
N HIS A 168 -2.47 3.34 -15.84
CA HIS A 168 -2.88 4.51 -16.62
C HIS A 168 -3.48 4.17 -18.00
N THR A 169 -4.02 2.98 -18.17
CA THR A 169 -4.74 2.57 -19.38
C THR A 169 -6.20 2.23 -19.08
N PRO A 170 -7.06 2.12 -20.11
CA PRO A 170 -8.45 1.70 -19.89
C PRO A 170 -8.61 0.25 -19.43
N SER A 171 -7.57 -0.58 -19.50
CA SER A 171 -7.61 -2.01 -19.21
C SER A 171 -6.47 -2.40 -18.30
N GLU A 172 -6.54 -1.95 -17.07
CA GLU A 172 -5.60 -2.32 -16.02
C GLU A 172 -5.86 -3.74 -15.54
N MET A 173 -4.81 -4.39 -15.06
CA MET A 173 -4.88 -5.79 -14.64
C MET A 173 -4.20 -5.96 -13.29
N VAL A 174 -4.90 -6.58 -12.32
CA VAL A 174 -4.43 -6.83 -10.96
C VAL A 174 -4.74 -8.27 -10.54
N ASP A 175 -3.92 -8.85 -9.68
CA ASP A 175 -4.26 -10.07 -8.99
C ASP A 175 -4.99 -9.73 -7.67
N LEU A 176 -6.19 -10.26 -7.48
CA LEU A 176 -6.98 -10.03 -6.27
C LEU A 176 -6.30 -10.60 -5.00
N GLU A 177 -5.43 -11.60 -5.15
CA GLU A 177 -4.64 -12.12 -4.03
C GLU A 177 -3.57 -11.13 -3.57
N ASP A 178 -3.02 -10.30 -4.46
CA ASP A 178 -2.10 -9.23 -4.06
C ASP A 178 -2.81 -8.16 -3.23
N ILE A 179 -4.06 -7.84 -3.56
CA ILE A 179 -4.90 -6.94 -2.76
C ILE A 179 -5.16 -7.56 -1.39
N GLU A 180 -5.56 -8.84 -1.34
CA GLU A 180 -5.82 -9.54 -0.09
C GLU A 180 -4.56 -9.61 0.81
N ASN A 181 -3.40 -9.87 0.22
CA ASN A 181 -2.13 -9.91 0.95
C ASN A 181 -1.71 -8.51 1.45
N THR A 182 -2.04 -7.46 0.70
CA THR A 182 -1.87 -6.06 1.15
C THR A 182 -2.75 -5.79 2.38
N VAL A 183 -4.02 -6.19 2.34
CA VAL A 183 -4.94 -6.07 3.49
C VAL A 183 -4.39 -6.79 4.73
N LYS A 184 -3.93 -8.05 4.57
CA LYS A 184 -3.35 -8.82 5.68
C LYS A 184 -2.14 -8.12 6.29
N LEU A 185 -1.26 -7.56 5.46
CA LEU A 185 -0.06 -6.87 5.93
C LEU A 185 -0.39 -5.56 6.65
N LEU A 186 -1.38 -4.80 6.18
CA LEU A 186 -1.88 -3.60 6.86
C LEU A 186 -2.45 -3.93 8.23
N VAL A 187 -3.26 -5.00 8.32
CA VAL A 187 -3.84 -5.47 9.59
C VAL A 187 -2.73 -5.90 10.55
N ALA A 188 -1.77 -6.71 10.09
CA ALA A 188 -0.64 -7.15 10.90
C ALA A 188 0.21 -5.97 11.40
N PHE A 189 0.44 -4.97 10.55
CA PHE A 189 1.17 -3.76 10.94
C PHE A 189 0.44 -3.01 12.05
N ALA A 190 -0.84 -2.72 11.88
CA ALA A 190 -1.63 -2.01 12.89
C ALA A 190 -1.69 -2.75 14.24
N GLN A 191 -1.87 -4.08 14.22
CA GLN A 191 -1.90 -4.91 15.41
C GLN A 191 -0.53 -5.03 16.11
N SER A 192 0.57 -4.83 15.38
CA SER A 192 1.92 -4.88 15.93
C SER A 192 2.34 -3.63 16.69
N LEU A 193 1.59 -2.54 16.55
CA LEU A 193 1.90 -1.26 17.20
C LEU A 193 1.55 -1.31 18.68
N LYS A 194 2.44 -0.75 19.52
CA LYS A 194 2.27 -0.65 20.96
C LYS A 194 2.18 0.81 21.39
N ALA A 195 1.58 1.02 22.54
CA ALA A 195 1.56 2.35 23.15
C ALA A 195 3.00 2.86 23.35
N GLY A 196 3.29 4.05 22.82
CA GLY A 196 4.61 4.66 22.86
C GLY A 196 5.50 4.42 21.65
N ASP A 197 5.10 3.54 20.70
CA ASP A 197 5.77 3.46 19.40
C ASP A 197 5.59 4.78 18.65
N ASN A 198 6.67 5.37 18.15
CA ASN A 198 6.64 6.69 17.49
C ASN A 198 7.45 6.76 16.19
N GLY A 199 7.98 5.65 15.72
CA GLY A 199 8.78 5.61 14.48
C GLY A 199 10.07 6.44 14.48
N ILE A 200 10.44 6.98 15.63
CA ILE A 200 11.69 7.72 15.84
C ILE A 200 12.78 6.74 16.26
N TRP A 201 14.02 7.03 15.87
CA TRP A 201 15.25 6.25 16.08
C TRP A 201 15.60 6.06 17.56
#